data_421575a413aa664a9dbefd3868ffb3b7
#
_entry.id   421575a413aa664a9dbefd3868ffb3b7
#
_cell.length_a   1.000
_cell.length_b   1.000
_cell.length_c   1.000
_cell.angle_alpha   90.00
_cell.angle_beta   90.00
_cell.angle_gamma   90.00
#
_symmetry.space_group_name_H-M   'P 1'
#
loop_
_entity.id
_entity.type
_entity.pdbx_description
1 polymer ?
#
loop_
_entity_poly.entity_id
_entity_poly.type
_entity_poly.pdbx_seq_one_letter_code
_entity_poly.pdbx_strand_id
1 'polypeptide(L)'
;AELSGGMIKRVAIARAIVLNPRYLFCDEPNSGLDPQTSIVIDNLIHEITCEYNITTIINTHDMNSVMEIGEKIVYIHEGRKWWEGTKDDILHADNPELNDFVFASAMAKRAKRAAK
;
A
#
# COMPACT_ATOMS: atom_id res chain seq x y z
N ALA A 1 18.25 9.08 -20.75
CA ALA A 1 17.26 8.04 -21.01
C ALA A 1 16.04 8.20 -20.11
N GLU A 2 14.88 8.03 -20.66
CA GLU A 2 13.63 8.07 -19.89
C GLU A 2 13.49 6.82 -19.05
N LEU A 3 13.17 7.01 -17.76
CA LEU A 3 12.89 5.92 -16.85
C LEU A 3 11.39 5.63 -16.83
N SER A 4 11.02 4.34 -16.77
CA SER A 4 9.63 3.97 -16.52
C SER A 4 9.20 4.38 -15.12
N GLY A 5 7.89 4.47 -14.88
CA GLY A 5 7.36 4.77 -13.55
C GLY A 5 7.85 3.80 -12.49
N GLY A 6 7.90 2.49 -12.82
CA GLY A 6 8.43 1.48 -11.92
C GLY A 6 9.91 1.65 -11.61
N MET A 7 10.70 2.02 -12.61
CA MET A 7 12.13 2.28 -12.42
C MET A 7 12.37 3.49 -11.54
N ILE A 8 11.59 4.56 -11.72
CA ILE A 8 11.66 5.74 -10.87
C ILE A 8 11.36 5.38 -9.42
N LYS A 9 10.33 4.58 -9.17
CA LYS A 9 9.97 4.13 -7.82
C LYS A 9 11.09 3.27 -7.20
N ARG A 10 11.69 2.37 -7.97
CA ARG A 10 12.82 1.54 -7.50
C ARG A 10 14.03 2.39 -7.12
N VAL A 11 14.36 3.38 -7.93
CA VAL A 11 15.46 4.31 -7.63
C VAL A 11 15.19 5.08 -6.35
N ALA A 12 13.96 5.56 -6.16
CA ALA A 12 13.56 6.26 -4.95
C ALA A 12 13.71 5.38 -3.70
N ILE A 13 13.29 4.12 -3.78
CA ILE A 13 13.43 3.16 -2.69
C ILE A 13 14.91 2.89 -2.39
N ALA A 14 15.71 2.65 -3.43
CA ALA A 14 17.16 2.42 -3.27
C ALA A 14 17.84 3.59 -2.58
N ARG A 15 17.49 4.81 -2.95
CA ARG A 15 18.05 6.02 -2.32
C ARG A 15 17.62 6.14 -0.86
N ALA A 16 16.38 5.76 -0.54
CA ALA A 16 15.87 5.83 0.83
C ALA A 16 16.61 4.87 1.78
N ILE A 17 17.03 3.69 1.29
CA ILE A 17 17.64 2.66 2.13
C ILE A 17 19.18 2.71 2.19
N VAL A 18 19.82 3.56 1.36
CA VAL A 18 21.28 3.59 1.24
C VAL A 18 21.99 3.93 2.55
N LEU A 19 21.33 4.65 3.45
CA LEU A 19 21.89 5.03 4.76
C LEU A 19 21.51 4.08 5.91
N ASN A 20 20.99 2.89 5.59
CA ASN A 20 20.59 1.90 6.59
C ASN A 20 19.57 2.45 7.61
N PRO A 21 18.40 2.96 7.18
CA PRO A 21 17.43 3.53 8.09
C PRO A 21 16.75 2.44 8.95
N ARG A 22 16.27 2.82 10.12
CA ARG A 22 15.40 1.97 10.94
C ARG A 22 13.93 2.07 10.49
N TYR A 23 13.57 3.19 9.89
CA TYR A 23 12.20 3.49 9.49
C TYR A 23 12.19 3.91 8.02
N LEU A 24 11.25 3.34 7.28
CA LEU A 24 11.02 3.71 5.88
C LEU A 24 9.58 4.21 5.76
N PHE A 25 9.39 5.38 5.18
CA PHE A 25 8.08 5.96 4.95
C PHE A 25 7.83 6.01 3.45
N CYS A 26 6.74 5.39 3.03
CA CYS A 26 6.33 5.35 1.62
C CYS A 26 4.96 6.01 1.49
N ASP A 27 4.89 7.08 0.70
CA ASP A 27 3.64 7.78 0.43
C ASP A 27 3.16 7.43 -0.97
N GLU A 28 2.04 6.71 -1.06
CA GLU A 28 1.44 6.27 -2.31
C GLU A 28 2.47 5.65 -3.27
N PRO A 29 3.21 4.61 -2.85
CA PRO A 29 4.33 4.09 -3.64
C PRO A 29 3.92 3.53 -4.99
N ASN A 30 2.67 3.14 -5.16
CA ASN A 30 2.13 2.58 -6.41
C ASN A 30 1.39 3.59 -7.28
N SER A 31 1.37 4.86 -6.89
CA SER A 31 0.64 5.88 -7.63
C SER A 31 1.13 5.97 -9.08
N GLY A 32 0.20 5.92 -10.02
CA GLY A 32 0.49 6.03 -11.45
C GLY A 32 1.05 4.78 -12.11
N LEU A 33 1.12 3.66 -11.41
CA LEU A 33 1.62 2.40 -11.94
C LEU A 33 0.47 1.48 -12.38
N ASP A 34 0.74 0.66 -13.40
CA ASP A 34 -0.17 -0.41 -13.79
C ASP A 34 -0.22 -1.50 -12.70
N PRO A 35 -1.26 -2.36 -12.70
CA PRO A 35 -1.42 -3.37 -11.64
C PRO A 35 -0.24 -4.33 -11.48
N GLN A 36 0.37 -4.76 -12.57
CA GLN A 36 1.51 -5.70 -12.52
C GLN A 36 2.74 -5.05 -11.91
N THR A 37 3.03 -3.82 -12.32
CA THR A 37 4.17 -3.06 -11.78
C THR A 37 3.94 -2.71 -10.30
N SER A 38 2.69 -2.42 -9.93
CA SER A 38 2.33 -2.17 -8.52
C SER A 38 2.65 -3.36 -7.63
N ILE A 39 2.34 -4.58 -8.08
CA ILE A 39 2.67 -5.80 -7.33
C ILE A 39 4.19 -5.94 -7.15
N VAL A 40 4.96 -5.66 -8.18
CA VAL A 40 6.42 -5.71 -8.11
C VAL A 40 6.95 -4.72 -7.07
N ILE A 41 6.44 -3.51 -7.05
CA ILE A 41 6.85 -2.50 -6.06
C ILE A 41 6.43 -2.91 -4.64
N ASP A 42 5.23 -3.41 -4.46
CA ASP A 42 4.77 -3.91 -3.15
C ASP A 42 5.69 -5.01 -2.63
N ASN A 43 6.01 -5.98 -3.47
CA ASN A 43 6.89 -7.09 -3.10
C ASN A 43 8.30 -6.60 -2.78
N LEU A 44 8.81 -5.63 -3.53
CA LEU A 44 10.12 -5.04 -3.27
C LEU A 44 10.17 -4.36 -1.90
N ILE A 45 9.15 -3.58 -1.57
CA ILE A 45 9.06 -2.93 -0.25
C ILE A 45 9.01 -3.97 0.85
N HIS A 46 8.22 -5.02 0.67
CA HIS A 46 8.11 -6.11 1.65
C HIS A 46 9.44 -6.84 1.84
N GLU A 47 10.12 -7.19 0.76
CA GLU A 47 11.43 -7.86 0.81
C GLU A 47 12.46 -7.01 1.54
N ILE A 48 12.55 -5.73 1.22
CA ILE A 48 13.49 -4.81 1.86
C ILE A 48 13.18 -4.67 3.34
N THR A 49 11.91 -4.55 3.69
CA THR A 49 11.47 -4.45 5.08
C THR A 49 11.93 -5.66 5.90
N CYS A 50 11.76 -6.86 5.35
CA CYS A 50 12.18 -8.09 6.03
C CYS A 50 13.68 -8.27 6.05
N GLU A 51 14.34 -8.06 4.91
CA GLU A 51 15.78 -8.32 4.77
C GLU A 51 16.63 -7.40 5.64
N TYR A 52 16.27 -6.11 5.69
CA TYR A 52 17.04 -5.13 6.44
C TYR A 52 16.45 -4.82 7.82
N ASN A 53 15.44 -5.57 8.23
CA ASN A 53 14.76 -5.39 9.51
C ASN A 53 14.32 -3.95 9.75
N ILE A 54 13.71 -3.38 8.74
CA ILE A 54 13.20 -2.00 8.75
C ILE A 54 11.74 -2.00 9.21
N THR A 55 11.33 -0.99 9.96
CA THR A 55 9.92 -0.72 10.20
C THR A 55 9.43 0.19 9.08
N THR A 56 8.51 -0.30 8.26
CA THR A 56 8.01 0.42 7.10
C THR A 56 6.58 0.90 7.33
N ILE A 57 6.34 2.17 7.07
CA ILE A 57 5.01 2.78 7.14
C ILE A 57 4.62 3.19 5.73
N ILE A 58 3.52 2.64 5.23
CA ILE A 58 3.01 2.93 3.90
C ILE A 58 1.69 3.67 4.02
N ASN A 59 1.63 4.85 3.41
CA ASN A 59 0.39 5.59 3.24
C ASN A 59 -0.16 5.30 1.86
N THR A 60 -1.36 4.72 1.79
CA THR A 60 -1.96 4.34 0.51
C THR A 60 -3.48 4.26 0.63
N HIS A 61 -4.16 4.45 -0.50
CA HIS A 61 -5.59 4.16 -0.62
C HIS A 61 -5.84 2.90 -1.46
N ASP A 62 -4.78 2.21 -1.88
CA ASP A 62 -4.88 0.98 -2.68
C ASP A 62 -5.08 -0.23 -1.78
N MET A 63 -6.32 -0.72 -1.74
CA MET A 63 -6.67 -1.89 -0.92
C MET A 63 -5.99 -3.17 -1.37
N ASN A 64 -5.57 -3.27 -2.63
CA ASN A 64 -4.80 -4.43 -3.08
C ASN A 64 -3.44 -4.49 -2.38
N SER A 65 -2.75 -3.35 -2.28
CA SER A 65 -1.48 -3.25 -1.56
C SER A 65 -1.67 -3.56 -0.07
N VAL A 66 -2.72 -3.02 0.53
CA VAL A 66 -3.03 -3.27 1.94
C VAL A 66 -3.21 -4.76 2.21
N MET A 67 -3.99 -5.45 1.37
CA MET A 67 -4.25 -6.88 1.54
C MET A 67 -3.04 -7.74 1.20
N GLU A 68 -2.18 -7.29 0.30
CA GLU A 68 -1.00 -8.05 -0.12
C GLU A 68 0.12 -7.99 0.91
N ILE A 69 0.48 -6.81 1.38
CA ILE A 69 1.66 -6.61 2.22
C ILE A 69 1.39 -5.98 3.59
N GLY A 70 0.14 -5.58 3.86
CA GLY A 70 -0.20 -4.96 5.14
C GLY A 70 -0.15 -5.95 6.29
N GLU A 71 0.47 -5.54 7.39
CA GLU A 71 0.48 -6.32 8.64
C GLU A 71 -0.42 -5.64 9.66
N LYS A 72 -0.03 -4.46 10.14
CA LYS A 72 -0.85 -3.60 10.98
C LYS A 72 -1.42 -2.49 10.13
N ILE A 73 -2.74 -2.35 10.15
CA ILE A 73 -3.45 -1.40 9.32
C ILE A 73 -4.11 -0.36 10.20
N VAL A 74 -3.94 0.91 9.83
CA VAL A 74 -4.58 2.05 10.49
C VAL A 74 -5.42 2.77 9.46
N TYR A 75 -6.70 2.95 9.76
CA TYR A 75 -7.61 3.72 8.91
C TYR A 75 -7.70 5.14 9.44
N ILE A 76 -7.30 6.09 8.59
CA ILE A 76 -7.38 7.52 8.90
C ILE A 76 -8.63 8.08 8.23
N HIS A 77 -9.47 8.73 9.01
CA HIS A 77 -10.71 9.35 8.54
C HIS A 77 -10.90 10.68 9.26
N GLU A 78 -11.15 11.73 8.49
CA GLU A 78 -11.32 13.10 9.02
C GLU A 78 -10.19 13.54 9.95
N GLY A 79 -8.95 13.21 9.56
CA GLY A 79 -7.75 13.59 10.31
C GLY A 79 -7.52 12.81 11.59
N ARG A 80 -8.22 11.72 11.81
CA ARG A 80 -8.12 10.92 13.04
C ARG A 80 -7.88 9.46 12.75
N LYS A 81 -7.25 8.77 13.71
CA LYS A 81 -7.21 7.32 13.70
C LYS A 81 -8.61 6.79 14.00
N TRP A 82 -9.28 6.29 12.99
CA TRP A 82 -10.67 5.83 13.11
C TRP A 82 -10.77 4.35 13.44
N TRP A 83 -9.78 3.57 13.03
CA TRP A 83 -9.74 2.12 13.24
C TRP A 83 -8.31 1.62 13.11
N GLU A 84 -7.97 0.53 13.82
CA GLU A 84 -6.72 -0.19 13.60
C GLU A 84 -6.93 -1.69 13.81
N GLY A 85 -6.12 -2.49 13.13
CA GLY A 85 -6.16 -3.94 13.21
C GLY A 85 -5.27 -4.58 12.16
N THR A 86 -5.42 -5.89 11.98
CA THR A 86 -4.75 -6.63 10.92
C THR A 86 -5.60 -6.65 9.66
N LYS A 87 -5.04 -7.16 8.55
CA LYS A 87 -5.82 -7.32 7.32
C LYS A 87 -6.98 -8.31 7.48
N ASP A 88 -6.83 -9.30 8.36
CA ASP A 88 -7.92 -10.23 8.66
C ASP A 88 -9.03 -9.54 9.45
N ASP A 89 -8.66 -8.64 10.35
CA ASP A 89 -9.63 -7.86 11.12
C ASP A 89 -10.50 -6.95 10.25
N ILE A 90 -9.98 -6.47 9.11
CA ILE A 90 -10.77 -5.64 8.17
C ILE A 90 -12.01 -6.39 7.68
N LEU A 91 -11.89 -7.67 7.41
CA LEU A 91 -12.99 -8.49 6.89
C LEU A 91 -14.13 -8.62 7.89
N HIS A 92 -13.85 -8.42 9.17
CA HIS A 92 -14.79 -8.56 10.27
C HIS A 92 -15.02 -7.25 11.04
N ALA A 93 -14.51 -6.14 10.51
CA ALA A 93 -14.60 -4.85 11.18
C ALA A 93 -16.05 -4.37 11.30
N ASP A 94 -16.42 -3.91 12.48
CA ASP A 94 -17.70 -3.28 12.76
C ASP A 94 -17.51 -1.76 12.78
N ASN A 95 -17.09 -1.21 11.65
CA ASN A 95 -16.84 0.21 11.47
C ASN A 95 -17.45 0.66 10.14
N PRO A 96 -18.56 1.43 10.18
CA PRO A 96 -19.27 1.80 8.95
C PRO A 96 -18.43 2.55 7.93
N GLU A 97 -17.63 3.51 8.37
CA GLU A 97 -16.81 4.32 7.48
C GLU A 97 -15.73 3.48 6.79
N LEU A 98 -15.08 2.60 7.54
CA LEU A 98 -14.09 1.67 6.98
C LEU A 98 -14.75 0.71 5.98
N ASN A 99 -15.90 0.16 6.35
CA ASN A 99 -16.62 -0.78 5.49
C ASN A 99 -17.06 -0.11 4.18
N ASP A 100 -17.53 1.13 4.24
CA ASP A 100 -17.89 1.89 3.05
C ASP A 100 -16.68 2.14 2.15
N PHE A 101 -15.54 2.47 2.73
CA PHE A 101 -14.29 2.67 2.00
C PHE A 101 -13.84 1.38 1.29
N VAL A 102 -13.85 0.26 2.00
CA VAL A 102 -13.47 -1.05 1.45
C VAL A 102 -14.46 -1.48 0.36
N PHE A 103 -15.75 -1.28 0.59
CA PHE A 103 -16.80 -1.61 -0.38
C PHE A 103 -16.66 -0.78 -1.66
N ALA A 104 -16.42 0.52 -1.53
CA ALA A 104 -16.23 1.40 -2.69
C ALA A 104 -15.04 0.94 -3.54
N SER A 105 -13.94 0.53 -2.91
CA SER A 105 -12.76 0.00 -3.60
C SER A 105 -13.09 -1.29 -4.36
N ALA A 106 -13.85 -2.19 -3.76
CA ALA A 106 -14.29 -3.44 -4.39
C ALA A 106 -15.22 -3.19 -5.57
N MET A 107 -16.15 -2.24 -5.44
CA MET A 107 -17.06 -1.87 -6.52
C MET A 107 -16.34 -1.23 -7.70
N ALA A 108 -15.38 -0.36 -7.43
CA ALA A 108 -14.54 0.24 -8.48
C ALA A 108 -13.80 -0.84 -9.27
N LYS A 109 -13.28 -1.83 -8.57
CA LYS A 109 -12.59 -2.97 -9.18
C LYS A 109 -13.53 -3.81 -10.05
N ARG A 110 -14.74 -4.09 -9.58
CA ARG A 110 -15.78 -4.78 -10.35
C ARG A 110 -16.18 -4.03 -11.60
N ALA A 111 -16.42 -2.74 -11.48
CA ALA A 111 -16.79 -1.88 -12.60
C ALA A 111 -15.70 -1.90 -13.68
N LYS A 112 -14.45 -1.86 -13.28
CA LYS A 112 -13.31 -1.94 -14.18
C LYS A 112 -13.24 -3.27 -14.92
N ARG A 113 -13.55 -4.37 -14.25
CA ARG A 113 -13.60 -5.71 -14.88
C ARG A 113 -14.75 -5.83 -15.85
N ALA A 114 -15.91 -5.30 -15.51
CA ALA A 114 -17.10 -5.36 -16.35
C ALA A 114 -16.97 -4.50 -17.62
N ALA A 115 -16.15 -3.47 -17.61
CA ALA A 115 -15.93 -2.57 -18.74
C ALA A 115 -14.98 -3.14 -19.81
N LYS A 116 -14.37 -4.28 -19.56
CA LYS A 116 -13.44 -4.91 -20.50
C LYS A 116 -14.15 -5.82 -21.49
#